data_641ca2d0f298da5f891d594b6bb49df2
#
_entry.id   641ca2d0f298da5f891d594b6bb49df2
#
_cell.length_a   1.000
_cell.length_b   1.000
_cell.length_c   1.000
_cell.angle_alpha   90.00
_cell.angle_beta   90.00
_cell.angle_gamma   90.00
#
_symmetry.space_group_name_H-M   'P 1'
#
loop_
_entity.id
_entity.type
_entity.pdbx_description
1 polymer ?
#
loop_
_entity_poly.entity_id
_entity_poly.type
_entity_poly.pdbx_seq_one_letter_code
_entity_poly.pdbx_strand_id
1 'polypeptide(L)'
;FGAIRAFPVTSAVAPMLVPRAELPRALASSSLASQGARVLGPMLAGVLIGLSPGASYGAAAALFAVSAVCIALIRADTKPDYQGGKRMDLIKEGLVYVWSNKIVLGAISLDLFAVLLGGATALLPVFARDVLHVGATGFGILRSGPAIGAMIMAFLLSRAPIRKHAGLWMFGGVTAFGLATLVFAVSKLIVVSVIALAVLGAGDMLSVYVRQTLEQIATPDIMRGRVSAIATVFVGASNELGEFETGVIARWLGPVGAALFGGVGSLMVVGGWAKLFPALRQADQLVQD
;
A
#
# COMPACT_ATOMS: atom_id res chain seq x y z
N PHE A 1 3.20 16.42 7.75
CA PHE A 1 4.53 16.30 8.40
C PHE A 1 4.48 15.47 9.69
N GLY A 2 3.44 15.58 10.53
CA GLY A 2 3.27 14.77 11.75
C GLY A 2 3.00 13.28 11.48
N ALA A 3 2.17 12.95 10.50
CA ALA A 3 1.79 11.58 10.14
C ALA A 3 2.98 10.77 9.59
N ILE A 4 3.88 11.41 8.82
CA ILE A 4 5.07 10.76 8.25
C ILE A 4 6.06 10.34 9.34
N ARG A 5 6.10 11.03 10.48
CA ARG A 5 6.94 10.66 11.63
C ARG A 5 6.28 9.65 12.57
N ALA A 6 4.95 9.68 12.68
CA ALA A 6 4.22 8.83 13.62
C ALA A 6 4.15 7.36 13.17
N PHE A 7 4.01 7.09 11.87
CA PHE A 7 3.83 5.74 11.34
C PHE A 7 5.03 4.80 11.59
N PRO A 8 6.29 5.19 11.30
CA PRO A 8 7.44 4.35 11.62
C PRO A 8 7.66 4.17 13.12
N VAL A 9 7.33 5.19 13.92
CA VAL A 9 7.49 5.14 15.38
C VAL A 9 6.47 4.17 15.99
N THR A 10 5.20 4.24 15.60
CA THR A 10 4.16 3.35 16.14
C THR A 10 4.37 1.89 15.75
N SER A 11 4.83 1.60 14.54
CA SER A 11 5.17 0.24 14.11
C SER A 11 6.41 -0.33 14.81
N ALA A 12 7.37 0.52 15.19
CA ALA A 12 8.57 0.11 15.91
C ALA A 12 8.33 -0.06 17.43
N VAL A 13 7.34 0.61 18.00
CA VAL A 13 7.04 0.56 19.44
C VAL A 13 6.35 -0.75 19.83
N ALA A 14 5.44 -1.27 18.99
CA ALA A 14 4.71 -2.50 19.31
C ALA A 14 5.61 -3.70 19.69
N PRO A 15 6.73 -3.98 18.97
CA PRO A 15 7.66 -5.05 19.35
C PRO A 15 8.41 -4.81 20.67
N MET A 16 8.51 -3.55 21.11
CA MET A 16 9.20 -3.19 22.36
C MET A 16 8.31 -3.28 23.61
N LEU A 17 6.98 -3.32 23.39
CA LEU A 17 6.00 -3.30 24.49
C LEU A 17 5.59 -4.70 24.96
N VAL A 18 5.88 -5.76 24.18
CA VAL A 18 5.43 -7.11 24.48
C VAL A 18 6.61 -8.09 24.60
N PRO A 19 6.52 -9.13 25.45
CA PRO A 19 7.50 -10.21 25.49
C PRO A 19 7.60 -10.90 24.12
N ARG A 20 8.80 -11.41 23.79
CA ARG A 20 9.05 -12.08 22.49
C ARG A 20 8.08 -13.20 22.18
N ALA A 21 7.60 -13.92 23.20
CA ALA A 21 6.64 -15.00 23.03
C ALA A 21 5.25 -14.53 22.54
N GLU A 22 4.85 -13.29 22.87
CA GLU A 22 3.54 -12.73 22.49
C GLU A 22 3.62 -11.81 21.25
N LEU A 23 4.83 -11.56 20.76
CA LEU A 23 5.07 -10.66 19.63
C LEU A 23 4.26 -11.03 18.36
N PRO A 24 4.15 -12.32 17.95
CA PRO A 24 3.32 -12.68 16.79
C PRO A 24 1.84 -12.31 16.97
N ARG A 25 1.32 -12.49 18.17
CA ARG A 25 -0.07 -12.16 18.52
C ARG A 25 -0.31 -10.64 18.52
N ALA A 26 0.62 -9.87 19.05
CA ALA A 26 0.56 -8.42 19.07
C ALA A 26 0.63 -7.83 17.63
N LEU A 27 1.52 -8.35 16.79
CA LEU A 27 1.62 -7.95 15.39
C LEU A 27 0.36 -8.30 14.60
N ALA A 28 -0.21 -9.50 14.80
CA ALA A 28 -1.46 -9.89 14.17
C ALA A 28 -2.62 -8.97 14.59
N SER A 29 -2.74 -8.64 15.88
CA SER A 29 -3.75 -7.72 16.39
C SER A 29 -3.61 -6.31 15.81
N SER A 30 -2.38 -5.79 15.74
CA SER A 30 -2.08 -4.49 15.13
C SER A 30 -2.44 -4.47 13.64
N SER A 31 -2.13 -5.54 12.92
CA SER A 31 -2.48 -5.68 11.50
C SER A 31 -4.00 -5.72 11.29
N LEU A 32 -4.73 -6.48 12.11
CA LEU A 32 -6.20 -6.52 12.05
C LEU A 32 -6.81 -5.14 12.34
N ALA A 33 -6.33 -4.44 13.36
CA ALA A 33 -6.80 -3.10 13.69
C ALA A 33 -6.54 -2.10 12.53
N SER A 34 -5.36 -2.15 11.93
CA SER A 34 -5.00 -1.30 10.79
C SER A 34 -5.86 -1.58 9.57
N GLN A 35 -6.10 -2.85 9.24
CA GLN A 35 -6.96 -3.22 8.12
C GLN A 35 -8.42 -2.86 8.39
N GLY A 36 -8.92 -3.10 9.60
CA GLY A 36 -10.25 -2.66 10.02
C GLY A 36 -10.44 -1.15 9.85
N ALA A 37 -9.46 -0.36 10.29
CA ALA A 37 -9.50 1.09 10.15
C ALA A 37 -9.49 1.55 8.68
N ARG A 38 -8.75 0.88 7.81
CA ARG A 38 -8.72 1.18 6.36
C ARG A 38 -10.04 0.91 5.66
N VAL A 39 -10.80 -0.11 6.11
CA VAL A 39 -12.12 -0.44 5.55
C VAL A 39 -13.20 0.45 6.15
N LEU A 40 -13.27 0.52 7.49
CA LEU A 40 -14.36 1.20 8.20
C LEU A 40 -14.20 2.72 8.19
N GLY A 41 -12.95 3.23 8.19
CA GLY A 41 -12.67 4.67 8.23
C GLY A 41 -13.35 5.45 7.12
N PRO A 42 -13.12 5.14 5.83
CA PRO A 42 -13.77 5.84 4.72
C PRO A 42 -15.29 5.70 4.70
N MET A 43 -15.83 4.54 5.11
CA MET A 43 -17.28 4.33 5.19
C MET A 43 -17.90 5.23 6.27
N LEU A 44 -17.33 5.24 7.47
CA LEU A 44 -17.77 6.11 8.57
C LEU A 44 -17.61 7.59 8.22
N ALA A 45 -16.47 7.96 7.63
CA ALA A 45 -16.26 9.34 7.17
C ALA A 45 -17.31 9.76 6.14
N GLY A 46 -17.64 8.90 5.16
CA GLY A 46 -18.70 9.19 4.17
C GLY A 46 -20.06 9.42 4.80
N VAL A 47 -20.46 8.60 5.78
CA VAL A 47 -21.71 8.79 6.53
C VAL A 47 -21.68 10.08 7.35
N LEU A 48 -20.60 10.36 8.08
CA LEU A 48 -20.49 11.55 8.91
C LEU A 48 -20.47 12.84 8.09
N ILE A 49 -19.83 12.85 6.91
CA ILE A 49 -19.85 13.99 5.98
C ILE A 49 -21.26 14.19 5.43
N GLY A 50 -22.00 13.11 5.18
CA GLY A 50 -23.40 13.17 4.75
C GLY A 50 -24.33 13.80 5.81
N LEU A 51 -24.00 13.66 7.09
CA LEU A 51 -24.72 14.33 8.21
C LEU A 51 -24.32 15.81 8.33
N SER A 52 -23.04 16.08 8.48
CA SER A 52 -22.43 17.40 8.38
C SER A 52 -20.91 17.30 8.21
N PRO A 53 -20.25 18.21 7.46
CA PRO A 53 -18.79 18.25 7.37
C PRO A 53 -18.12 18.40 8.74
N GLY A 54 -18.71 19.18 9.65
CA GLY A 54 -18.21 19.39 11.01
C GLY A 54 -18.19 18.10 11.84
N ALA A 55 -19.15 17.19 11.65
CA ALA A 55 -19.21 15.93 12.38
C ALA A 55 -18.02 15.02 12.06
N SER A 56 -17.58 14.97 10.82
CA SER A 56 -16.42 14.16 10.43
C SER A 56 -15.10 14.70 11.02
N TYR A 57 -14.91 16.01 11.00
CA TYR A 57 -13.73 16.63 11.63
C TYR A 57 -13.74 16.49 13.13
N GLY A 58 -14.92 16.66 13.78
CA GLY A 58 -15.09 16.47 15.22
C GLY A 58 -14.79 15.03 15.66
N ALA A 59 -15.30 14.04 14.93
CA ALA A 59 -15.01 12.63 15.19
C ALA A 59 -13.51 12.31 15.01
N ALA A 60 -12.88 12.82 13.95
CA ALA A 60 -11.44 12.65 13.73
C ALA A 60 -10.62 13.28 14.87
N ALA A 61 -10.95 14.52 15.28
CA ALA A 61 -10.28 15.18 16.37
C ALA A 61 -10.42 14.41 17.72
N ALA A 62 -11.61 13.88 18.01
CA ALA A 62 -11.85 13.07 19.20
C ALA A 62 -11.02 11.77 19.17
N LEU A 63 -10.96 11.06 18.04
CA LEU A 63 -10.16 9.84 17.88
C LEU A 63 -8.66 10.12 18.01
N PHE A 64 -8.17 11.24 17.47
CA PHE A 64 -6.78 11.65 17.64
C PHE A 64 -6.47 12.00 19.10
N ALA A 65 -7.38 12.67 19.81
CA ALA A 65 -7.22 12.96 21.24
C ALA A 65 -7.15 11.69 22.08
N VAL A 66 -8.05 10.73 21.83
CA VAL A 66 -8.01 9.40 22.47
C VAL A 66 -6.69 8.69 22.19
N SER A 67 -6.23 8.69 20.95
CA SER A 67 -4.94 8.09 20.56
C SER A 67 -3.77 8.76 21.29
N ALA A 68 -3.76 10.08 21.37
CA ALA A 68 -2.72 10.84 22.07
C ALA A 68 -2.70 10.50 23.57
N VAL A 69 -3.86 10.39 24.22
CA VAL A 69 -3.97 9.97 25.62
C VAL A 69 -3.45 8.54 25.80
N CYS A 70 -3.84 7.61 24.92
CA CYS A 70 -3.37 6.22 24.98
C CYS A 70 -1.84 6.15 24.88
N ILE A 71 -1.23 6.92 23.95
CA ILE A 71 0.23 6.98 23.79
C ILE A 71 0.88 7.60 25.04
N ALA A 72 0.33 8.65 25.60
CA ALA A 72 0.85 9.30 26.81
C ALA A 72 0.81 8.39 28.05
N LEU A 73 -0.09 7.42 28.09
CA LEU A 73 -0.20 6.43 29.17
C LEU A 73 0.86 5.30 29.07
N ILE A 74 1.56 5.18 27.93
CA ILE A 74 2.64 4.18 27.76
C ILE A 74 3.85 4.64 28.57
N ARG A 75 4.22 3.88 29.60
CA ARG A 75 5.35 4.15 30.51
C ARG A 75 6.59 3.30 30.20
N ALA A 76 6.60 2.53 29.14
CA ALA A 76 7.73 1.69 28.74
C ALA A 76 8.90 2.54 28.23
N ASP A 77 10.14 2.17 28.59
CA ASP A 77 11.33 2.77 28.01
C ASP A 77 11.52 2.20 26.59
N THR A 78 11.16 3.00 25.60
CA THR A 78 11.22 2.65 24.18
C THR A 78 12.47 3.19 23.49
N LYS A 79 13.53 3.49 24.24
CA LYS A 79 14.79 3.94 23.64
C LYS A 79 15.40 2.80 22.83
N PRO A 80 15.63 2.98 21.52
CA PRO A 80 16.28 1.95 20.72
C PRO A 80 17.73 1.79 21.19
N ASP A 81 18.17 0.55 21.36
CA ASP A 81 19.56 0.21 21.64
C ASP A 81 20.39 0.53 20.39
N TYR A 82 21.00 1.71 20.39
CA TYR A 82 21.75 2.22 19.24
C TYR A 82 23.13 1.57 19.19
N GLN A 83 23.26 0.49 18.44
CA GLN A 83 24.59 -0.06 18.09
C GLN A 83 25.25 0.89 17.08
N GLY A 84 26.22 1.64 17.56
CA GLY A 84 26.87 2.75 16.88
C GLY A 84 27.42 2.41 15.48
N GLY A 85 27.07 3.24 14.51
CA GLY A 85 27.57 3.32 13.13
C GLY A 85 27.11 4.64 12.52
N LYS A 86 27.84 5.17 11.52
CA LYS A 86 27.38 6.36 10.83
C LYS A 86 26.09 6.00 10.08
N ARG A 87 24.94 6.57 10.47
CA ARG A 87 23.63 6.29 9.86
C ARG A 87 23.65 6.35 8.33
N MET A 88 24.43 7.25 7.77
CA MET A 88 24.57 7.42 6.33
C MET A 88 25.23 6.23 5.65
N ASP A 89 26.21 5.58 6.31
CA ASP A 89 26.89 4.42 5.75
C ASP A 89 25.96 3.20 5.72
N LEU A 90 25.11 3.03 6.74
CA LEU A 90 24.09 1.98 6.78
C LEU A 90 23.03 2.15 5.67
N ILE A 91 22.64 3.39 5.38
CA ILE A 91 21.70 3.70 4.28
C ILE A 91 22.37 3.40 2.93
N LYS A 92 23.62 3.82 2.75
CA LYS A 92 24.39 3.54 1.53
C LYS A 92 24.57 2.05 1.27
N GLU A 93 24.92 1.27 2.30
CA GLU A 93 25.04 -0.18 2.18
C GLU A 93 23.73 -0.84 1.74
N GLY A 94 22.60 -0.43 2.36
CA GLY A 94 21.28 -0.91 1.96
C GLY A 94 20.93 -0.55 0.52
N LEU A 95 21.24 0.69 0.10
CA LEU A 95 20.99 1.15 -1.26
C LEU A 95 21.83 0.38 -2.28
N VAL A 96 23.13 0.22 -2.01
CA VAL A 96 24.05 -0.57 -2.87
C VAL A 96 23.54 -2.02 -2.98
N TYR A 97 23.08 -2.61 -1.88
CA TYR A 97 22.52 -3.96 -1.90
C TYR A 97 21.28 -4.05 -2.80
N VAL A 98 20.31 -3.13 -2.67
CA VAL A 98 19.11 -3.09 -3.52
C VAL A 98 19.49 -2.99 -5.00
N TRP A 99 20.45 -2.12 -5.35
CA TRP A 99 20.91 -1.97 -6.74
C TRP A 99 21.64 -3.21 -7.28
N SER A 100 22.39 -3.91 -6.44
CA SER A 100 23.16 -5.10 -6.83
C SER A 100 22.27 -6.35 -6.99
N ASN A 101 21.17 -6.44 -6.24
CA ASN A 101 20.27 -7.61 -6.28
C ASN A 101 19.11 -7.38 -7.27
N LYS A 102 19.22 -7.98 -8.46
CA LYS A 102 18.25 -7.78 -9.55
C LYS A 102 16.82 -8.23 -9.21
N ILE A 103 16.63 -9.19 -8.31
CA ILE A 103 15.31 -9.64 -7.87
C ILE A 103 14.68 -8.58 -6.97
N VAL A 104 15.43 -8.11 -5.97
CA VAL A 104 14.95 -7.07 -5.04
C VAL A 104 14.71 -5.76 -5.78
N LEU A 105 15.65 -5.33 -6.62
CA LEU A 105 15.49 -4.12 -7.44
C LEU A 105 14.28 -4.23 -8.36
N GLY A 106 14.13 -5.37 -9.06
CA GLY A 106 13.01 -5.60 -9.96
C GLY A 106 11.67 -5.59 -9.24
N ALA A 107 11.59 -6.22 -8.06
CA ALA A 107 10.36 -6.27 -7.28
C ALA A 107 9.97 -4.89 -6.72
N ILE A 108 10.90 -4.14 -6.13
CA ILE A 108 10.64 -2.80 -5.59
C ILE A 108 10.28 -1.83 -6.73
N SER A 109 11.04 -1.85 -7.83
CA SER A 109 10.82 -0.92 -8.93
C SER A 109 9.56 -1.23 -9.75
N LEU A 110 9.17 -2.50 -9.92
CA LEU A 110 7.89 -2.85 -10.56
C LEU A 110 6.72 -2.23 -9.80
N ASP A 111 6.67 -2.43 -8.49
CA ASP A 111 5.64 -1.87 -7.62
C ASP A 111 5.64 -0.33 -7.65
N LEU A 112 6.83 0.25 -7.49
CA LEU A 112 7.03 1.71 -7.51
C LEU A 112 6.46 2.35 -8.77
N PHE A 113 6.84 1.86 -9.95
CA PHE A 113 6.40 2.46 -11.21
C PHE A 113 4.95 2.12 -11.53
N ALA A 114 4.45 0.94 -11.14
CA ALA A 114 3.04 0.61 -11.30
C ALA A 114 2.13 1.52 -10.48
N VAL A 115 2.52 1.83 -9.23
CA VAL A 115 1.78 2.71 -8.33
C VAL A 115 1.97 4.18 -8.73
N LEU A 116 3.20 4.58 -9.13
CA LEU A 116 3.48 5.93 -9.60
C LEU A 116 2.55 6.32 -10.75
N LEU A 117 2.41 5.46 -11.74
CA LEU A 117 1.52 5.71 -12.87
C LEU A 117 0.05 5.40 -12.56
N GLY A 118 -0.23 4.51 -11.61
CA GLY A 118 -1.55 3.97 -11.31
C GLY A 118 -2.41 4.75 -10.29
N GLY A 119 -2.12 6.02 -10.02
CA GLY A 119 -2.72 6.84 -8.95
C GLY A 119 -4.25 7.09 -9.02
N ALA A 120 -5.04 6.17 -9.58
CA ALA A 120 -6.50 6.32 -9.76
C ALA A 120 -7.27 6.63 -8.46
N THR A 121 -6.73 6.23 -7.31
CA THR A 121 -7.36 6.49 -5.99
C THR A 121 -7.39 7.97 -5.63
N ALA A 122 -6.47 8.78 -6.12
CA ALA A 122 -6.47 10.23 -5.96
C ALA A 122 -7.66 10.91 -6.67
N LEU A 123 -8.20 10.26 -7.72
CA LEU A 123 -9.31 10.78 -8.51
C LEU A 123 -10.70 10.44 -7.93
N LEU A 124 -10.77 9.58 -6.92
CA LEU A 124 -12.05 9.13 -6.35
C LEU A 124 -13.02 10.26 -5.95
N PRO A 125 -12.57 11.38 -5.33
CA PRO A 125 -13.48 12.48 -5.01
C PRO A 125 -14.11 13.11 -6.27
N VAL A 126 -13.30 13.28 -7.33
CA VAL A 126 -13.76 13.84 -8.61
C VAL A 126 -14.68 12.87 -9.33
N PHE A 127 -14.33 11.57 -9.37
CA PHE A 127 -15.20 10.52 -9.94
C PHE A 127 -16.55 10.44 -9.22
N ALA A 128 -16.57 10.49 -7.88
CA ALA A 128 -17.79 10.45 -7.10
C ALA A 128 -18.71 11.63 -7.41
N ARG A 129 -18.14 12.83 -7.60
CA ARG A 129 -18.88 14.06 -7.84
C ARG A 129 -19.30 14.22 -9.32
N ASP A 130 -18.34 14.08 -10.24
CA ASP A 130 -18.48 14.56 -11.61
C ASP A 130 -18.79 13.44 -12.63
N VAL A 131 -18.48 12.16 -12.29
CA VAL A 131 -18.69 11.02 -13.19
C VAL A 131 -19.84 10.13 -12.72
N LEU A 132 -19.88 9.79 -11.43
CA LEU A 132 -20.84 8.86 -10.85
C LEU A 132 -22.02 9.57 -10.15
N HIS A 133 -21.86 10.84 -9.78
CA HIS A 133 -22.88 11.67 -9.09
C HIS A 133 -23.44 11.02 -7.82
N VAL A 134 -22.60 10.40 -6.99
CA VAL A 134 -23.05 9.55 -5.86
C VAL A 134 -22.94 10.20 -4.48
N GLY A 135 -22.54 11.44 -4.39
CA GLY A 135 -22.46 12.16 -3.12
C GLY A 135 -21.42 11.63 -2.12
N ALA A 136 -21.47 12.12 -0.87
CA ALA A 136 -20.46 11.79 0.15
C ALA A 136 -20.48 10.31 0.58
N THR A 137 -21.67 9.73 0.74
CA THR A 137 -21.81 8.30 1.11
C THR A 137 -21.26 7.39 0.01
N GLY A 138 -21.60 7.70 -1.26
CA GLY A 138 -21.06 6.96 -2.40
C GLY A 138 -19.55 7.08 -2.52
N PHE A 139 -18.98 8.26 -2.24
CA PHE A 139 -17.53 8.44 -2.15
C PHE A 139 -16.90 7.56 -1.06
N GLY A 140 -17.51 7.48 0.13
CA GLY A 140 -17.04 6.61 1.21
C GLY A 140 -17.01 5.13 0.80
N ILE A 141 -18.05 4.66 0.09
CA ILE A 141 -18.13 3.30 -0.44
C ILE A 141 -17.03 3.06 -1.48
N LEU A 142 -16.85 3.96 -2.45
CA LEU A 142 -15.79 3.87 -3.45
C LEU A 142 -14.41 3.81 -2.79
N ARG A 143 -14.15 4.68 -1.80
CA ARG A 143 -12.86 4.73 -1.07
C ARG A 143 -12.57 3.46 -0.27
N SER A 144 -13.60 2.74 0.17
CA SER A 144 -13.44 1.46 0.87
C SER A 144 -13.17 0.27 -0.06
N GLY A 145 -13.50 0.40 -1.35
CA GLY A 145 -13.35 -0.67 -2.34
C GLY A 145 -11.95 -1.32 -2.34
N PRO A 146 -10.86 -0.55 -2.51
CA PRO A 146 -9.50 -1.12 -2.53
C PRO A 146 -9.15 -1.86 -1.23
N ALA A 147 -9.54 -1.31 -0.07
CA ALA A 147 -9.26 -1.93 1.22
C ALA A 147 -10.02 -3.25 1.41
N ILE A 148 -11.26 -3.34 0.95
CA ILE A 148 -12.06 -4.57 0.95
C ILE A 148 -11.38 -5.63 0.08
N GLY A 149 -10.97 -5.27 -1.14
CA GLY A 149 -10.27 -6.16 -2.05
C GLY A 149 -8.94 -6.67 -1.48
N ALA A 150 -8.14 -5.76 -0.92
CA ALA A 150 -6.89 -6.10 -0.24
C ALA A 150 -7.10 -7.06 0.94
N MET A 151 -8.14 -6.84 1.74
CA MET A 151 -8.48 -7.72 2.87
C MET A 151 -8.90 -9.13 2.42
N ILE A 152 -9.73 -9.22 1.38
CA ILE A 152 -10.13 -10.50 0.78
C ILE A 152 -8.89 -11.25 0.27
N MET A 153 -8.01 -10.57 -0.49
CA MET A 153 -6.79 -11.18 -1.01
C MET A 153 -5.85 -11.61 0.12
N ALA A 154 -5.64 -10.79 1.14
CA ALA A 154 -4.82 -11.14 2.31
C ALA A 154 -5.38 -12.39 3.03
N PHE A 155 -6.70 -12.49 3.16
CA PHE A 155 -7.37 -13.67 3.73
C PHE A 155 -7.15 -14.91 2.87
N LEU A 156 -7.27 -14.81 1.55
CA LEU A 156 -7.02 -15.92 0.64
C LEU A 156 -5.56 -16.39 0.71
N LEU A 157 -4.61 -15.44 0.71
CA LEU A 157 -3.18 -15.74 0.83
C LEU A 157 -2.81 -16.36 2.19
N SER A 158 -3.51 -16.02 3.27
CA SER A 158 -3.32 -16.64 4.57
C SER A 158 -3.77 -18.10 4.61
N ARG A 159 -4.79 -18.47 3.80
CA ARG A 159 -5.31 -19.84 3.68
C ARG A 159 -4.55 -20.67 2.64
N ALA A 160 -4.13 -20.04 1.55
CA ALA A 160 -3.45 -20.66 0.43
C ALA A 160 -2.21 -19.82 0.04
N PRO A 161 -1.10 -19.93 0.79
CA PRO A 161 0.11 -19.16 0.50
C PRO A 161 0.72 -19.58 -0.83
N ILE A 162 1.24 -18.60 -1.57
CA ILE A 162 1.93 -18.84 -2.84
C ILE A 162 3.25 -19.53 -2.54
N ARG A 163 3.44 -20.72 -3.10
CA ARG A 163 4.66 -21.52 -2.92
C ARG A 163 5.58 -21.48 -4.14
N LYS A 164 5.02 -21.36 -5.34
CA LYS A 164 5.73 -21.42 -6.63
C LYS A 164 5.33 -20.29 -7.54
N HIS A 165 6.18 -19.98 -8.51
CA HIS A 165 5.94 -18.97 -9.55
C HIS A 165 5.69 -17.56 -8.99
N ALA A 166 6.44 -17.19 -7.95
CA ALA A 166 6.27 -15.92 -7.25
C ALA A 166 6.28 -14.72 -8.18
N GLY A 167 7.24 -14.67 -9.11
CA GLY A 167 7.33 -13.60 -10.09
C GLY A 167 6.07 -13.49 -10.94
N LEU A 168 5.52 -14.62 -11.45
CA LEU A 168 4.30 -14.60 -12.26
C LEU A 168 3.09 -14.10 -11.47
N TRP A 169 2.97 -14.47 -10.20
CA TRP A 169 1.91 -13.95 -9.34
C TRP A 169 2.04 -12.45 -9.11
N MET A 170 3.26 -11.92 -8.96
CA MET A 170 3.50 -10.49 -8.84
C MET A 170 3.09 -9.74 -10.11
N PHE A 171 3.53 -10.20 -11.29
CA PHE A 171 3.11 -9.63 -12.57
C PHE A 171 1.60 -9.74 -12.77
N GLY A 172 0.98 -10.86 -12.38
CA GLY A 172 -0.48 -11.07 -12.42
C GLY A 172 -1.21 -10.06 -11.55
N GLY A 173 -0.71 -9.80 -10.33
CA GLY A 173 -1.27 -8.79 -9.41
C GLY A 173 -1.25 -7.39 -10.01
N VAL A 174 -0.11 -6.95 -10.55
CA VAL A 174 0.01 -5.63 -11.20
C VAL A 174 -0.82 -5.54 -12.48
N THR A 175 -0.94 -6.66 -13.24
CA THR A 175 -1.83 -6.72 -14.42
C THR A 175 -3.29 -6.55 -14.00
N ALA A 176 -3.74 -7.26 -12.97
CA ALA A 176 -5.09 -7.12 -12.44
C ALA A 176 -5.36 -5.70 -11.93
N PHE A 177 -4.39 -5.07 -11.25
CA PHE A 177 -4.43 -3.67 -10.85
C PHE A 177 -4.64 -2.73 -12.05
N GLY A 178 -3.81 -2.85 -13.09
CA GLY A 178 -3.92 -2.00 -14.29
C GLY A 178 -5.23 -2.19 -15.05
N LEU A 179 -5.67 -3.44 -15.26
CA LEU A 179 -6.96 -3.74 -15.92
C LEU A 179 -8.14 -3.22 -15.11
N ALA A 180 -8.13 -3.41 -13.80
CA ALA A 180 -9.17 -2.90 -12.91
C ALA A 180 -9.24 -1.36 -12.93
N THR A 181 -8.08 -0.70 -13.00
CA THR A 181 -8.00 0.77 -13.19
C THR A 181 -8.68 1.20 -14.49
N LEU A 182 -8.45 0.48 -15.61
CA LEU A 182 -9.12 0.79 -16.89
C LEU A 182 -10.63 0.58 -16.82
N VAL A 183 -11.09 -0.51 -16.19
CA VAL A 183 -12.53 -0.76 -15.98
C VAL A 183 -13.14 0.36 -15.13
N PHE A 184 -12.48 0.75 -14.03
CA PHE A 184 -12.91 1.86 -13.20
C PHE A 184 -13.01 3.17 -14.00
N ALA A 185 -12.00 3.48 -14.82
CA ALA A 185 -11.93 4.71 -15.60
C ALA A 185 -13.13 4.91 -16.53
N VAL A 186 -13.62 3.84 -17.15
CA VAL A 186 -14.75 3.90 -18.11
C VAL A 186 -16.12 3.63 -17.48
N SER A 187 -16.12 3.21 -16.21
CA SER A 187 -17.36 2.85 -15.51
C SER A 187 -18.21 4.09 -15.18
N LYS A 188 -19.51 3.97 -15.43
CA LYS A 188 -20.54 4.95 -15.03
C LYS A 188 -21.48 4.40 -13.96
N LEU A 189 -21.26 3.17 -13.49
CA LEU A 189 -22.09 2.48 -12.51
C LEU A 189 -21.30 2.32 -11.22
N ILE A 190 -21.87 2.77 -10.10
CA ILE A 190 -21.19 2.66 -8.78
C ILE A 190 -20.82 1.22 -8.44
N VAL A 191 -21.69 0.24 -8.74
CA VAL A 191 -21.44 -1.18 -8.45
C VAL A 191 -20.21 -1.69 -9.21
N VAL A 192 -20.11 -1.39 -10.51
CA VAL A 192 -18.97 -1.77 -11.35
C VAL A 192 -17.69 -1.08 -10.86
N SER A 193 -17.79 0.21 -10.52
CA SER A 193 -16.67 0.99 -9.99
C SER A 193 -16.15 0.42 -8.67
N VAL A 194 -17.03 0.04 -7.74
CA VAL A 194 -16.66 -0.56 -6.46
C VAL A 194 -16.00 -1.93 -6.66
N ILE A 195 -16.55 -2.77 -7.54
CA ILE A 195 -15.97 -4.09 -7.86
C ILE A 195 -14.59 -3.90 -8.51
N ALA A 196 -14.46 -2.99 -9.47
CA ALA A 196 -13.19 -2.68 -10.11
C ALA A 196 -12.15 -2.20 -9.07
N LEU A 197 -12.53 -1.30 -8.17
CA LEU A 197 -11.66 -0.84 -7.09
C LEU A 197 -11.30 -1.95 -6.11
N ALA A 198 -12.21 -2.89 -5.84
CA ALA A 198 -11.91 -4.06 -5.02
C ALA A 198 -10.90 -5.00 -5.72
N VAL A 199 -11.06 -5.24 -7.03
CA VAL A 199 -10.09 -6.02 -7.82
C VAL A 199 -8.74 -5.31 -7.87
N LEU A 200 -8.73 -3.99 -8.02
CA LEU A 200 -7.51 -3.16 -7.95
C LEU A 200 -6.79 -3.38 -6.62
N GLY A 201 -7.50 -3.25 -5.50
CA GLY A 201 -6.90 -3.46 -4.17
C GLY A 201 -6.46 -4.89 -3.92
N ALA A 202 -7.16 -5.89 -4.46
CA ALA A 202 -6.74 -7.29 -4.40
C ALA A 202 -5.45 -7.54 -5.19
N GLY A 203 -5.33 -6.96 -6.39
CA GLY A 203 -4.13 -7.03 -7.23
C GLY A 203 -2.92 -6.36 -6.58
N ASP A 204 -3.14 -5.18 -5.99
CA ASP A 204 -2.12 -4.46 -5.21
C ASP A 204 -1.63 -5.30 -4.03
N MET A 205 -2.54 -5.83 -3.21
CA MET A 205 -2.18 -6.66 -2.05
C MET A 205 -1.40 -7.92 -2.46
N LEU A 206 -1.74 -8.53 -3.60
CA LEU A 206 -1.03 -9.68 -4.15
C LEU A 206 0.41 -9.30 -4.52
N SER A 207 0.59 -8.17 -5.21
CA SER A 207 1.91 -7.63 -5.57
C SER A 207 2.74 -7.32 -4.32
N VAL A 208 2.16 -6.61 -3.35
CA VAL A 208 2.81 -6.26 -2.08
C VAL A 208 3.25 -7.50 -1.29
N TYR A 209 2.38 -8.53 -1.21
CA TYR A 209 2.69 -9.78 -0.53
C TYR A 209 3.91 -10.47 -1.15
N VAL A 210 3.91 -10.63 -2.47
CA VAL A 210 5.02 -11.28 -3.19
C VAL A 210 6.30 -10.45 -3.06
N ARG A 211 6.23 -9.14 -3.26
CA ARG A 211 7.36 -8.23 -3.13
C ARG A 211 8.00 -8.32 -1.76
N GLN A 212 7.21 -8.18 -0.68
CA GLN A 212 7.72 -8.23 0.69
C GLN A 212 8.34 -9.60 1.01
N THR A 213 7.74 -10.68 0.51
CA THR A 213 8.28 -12.03 0.74
C THR A 213 9.59 -12.23 -0.02
N LEU A 214 9.68 -11.81 -1.28
CA LEU A 214 10.92 -11.85 -2.08
C LEU A 214 12.03 -10.99 -1.45
N GLU A 215 11.71 -9.80 -0.95
CA GLU A 215 12.64 -8.94 -0.24
C GLU A 215 13.25 -9.65 0.98
N GLN A 216 12.40 -10.33 1.77
CA GLN A 216 12.87 -11.05 2.97
C GLN A 216 13.72 -12.27 2.65
N ILE A 217 13.35 -13.06 1.62
CA ILE A 217 14.07 -14.27 1.22
C ILE A 217 15.40 -13.91 0.53
N ALA A 218 15.37 -12.92 -0.37
CA ALA A 218 16.56 -12.53 -1.13
C ALA A 218 17.55 -11.67 -0.33
N THR A 219 17.21 -11.24 0.89
CA THR A 219 18.04 -10.33 1.69
C THR A 219 18.59 -11.05 2.93
N PRO A 220 19.92 -11.04 3.16
CA PRO A 220 20.51 -11.55 4.39
C PRO A 220 19.95 -10.87 5.64
N ASP A 221 19.84 -11.60 6.76
CA ASP A 221 19.21 -11.14 8.00
C ASP A 221 19.74 -9.79 8.49
N ILE A 222 21.06 -9.58 8.41
CA ILE A 222 21.74 -8.36 8.85
C ILE A 222 21.35 -7.13 8.01
N MET A 223 20.86 -7.33 6.78
CA MET A 223 20.48 -6.27 5.84
C MET A 223 18.97 -6.06 5.73
N ARG A 224 18.12 -7.01 6.22
CA ARG A 224 16.66 -6.97 6.06
C ARG A 224 16.04 -5.65 6.52
N GLY A 225 16.40 -5.19 7.71
CA GLY A 225 15.86 -3.93 8.25
C GLY A 225 16.21 -2.70 7.40
N ARG A 226 17.43 -2.69 6.81
CA ARG A 226 17.91 -1.59 5.95
C ARG A 226 17.18 -1.60 4.61
N VAL A 227 17.04 -2.77 3.97
CA VAL A 227 16.33 -2.94 2.70
C VAL A 227 14.85 -2.60 2.86
N SER A 228 14.19 -3.11 3.91
CA SER A 228 12.79 -2.76 4.20
C SER A 228 12.57 -1.27 4.46
N ALA A 229 13.48 -0.59 5.14
CA ALA A 229 13.41 0.85 5.36
C ALA A 229 13.50 1.62 4.04
N ILE A 230 14.42 1.22 3.16
CA ILE A 230 14.58 1.80 1.82
C ILE A 230 13.33 1.55 0.98
N ALA A 231 12.84 0.31 0.92
CA ALA A 231 11.60 -0.04 0.20
C ALA A 231 10.40 0.80 0.69
N THR A 232 10.26 0.98 2.01
CA THR A 232 9.18 1.81 2.59
C THR A 232 9.28 3.27 2.14
N VAL A 233 10.47 3.84 2.09
CA VAL A 233 10.68 5.23 1.61
C VAL A 233 10.34 5.34 0.13
N PHE A 234 10.78 4.40 -0.70
CA PHE A 234 10.48 4.39 -2.12
C PHE A 234 8.98 4.23 -2.40
N VAL A 235 8.32 3.29 -1.73
CA VAL A 235 6.86 3.07 -1.86
C VAL A 235 6.09 4.30 -1.40
N GLY A 236 6.46 4.90 -0.26
CA GLY A 236 5.83 6.13 0.23
C GLY A 236 5.99 7.28 -0.77
N ALA A 237 7.21 7.48 -1.27
CA ALA A 237 7.48 8.53 -2.26
C ALA A 237 6.70 8.31 -3.58
N SER A 238 6.60 7.07 -4.08
CA SER A 238 5.85 6.80 -5.30
C SER A 238 4.34 6.99 -5.13
N ASN A 239 3.76 6.69 -3.97
CA ASN A 239 2.37 6.99 -3.68
C ASN A 239 2.09 8.50 -3.78
N GLU A 240 2.86 9.32 -3.07
CA GLU A 240 2.69 10.78 -3.05
C GLU A 240 2.94 11.40 -4.44
N LEU A 241 3.99 10.97 -5.13
CA LEU A 241 4.30 11.44 -6.48
C LEU A 241 3.25 10.98 -7.49
N GLY A 242 2.73 9.76 -7.38
CA GLY A 242 1.68 9.25 -8.26
C GLY A 242 0.36 9.98 -8.07
N GLU A 243 -0.02 10.32 -6.83
CA GLU A 243 -1.20 11.14 -6.57
C GLU A 243 -1.05 12.55 -7.16
N PHE A 244 0.15 13.15 -7.03
CA PHE A 244 0.45 14.45 -7.62
C PHE A 244 0.42 14.39 -9.15
N GLU A 245 1.12 13.44 -9.78
CA GLU A 245 1.14 13.22 -11.23
C GLU A 245 -0.27 13.06 -11.79
N THR A 246 -1.05 12.16 -11.18
CA THR A 246 -2.44 11.89 -11.56
C THR A 246 -3.29 13.16 -11.51
N GLY A 247 -3.10 14.01 -10.48
CA GLY A 247 -3.77 15.31 -10.38
C GLY A 247 -3.39 16.27 -11.52
N VAL A 248 -2.11 16.31 -11.90
CA VAL A 248 -1.62 17.14 -13.03
C VAL A 248 -2.20 16.63 -14.35
N ILE A 249 -2.17 15.32 -14.59
CA ILE A 249 -2.72 14.72 -15.83
C ILE A 249 -4.23 14.91 -15.90
N ALA A 250 -4.94 14.80 -14.79
CA ALA A 250 -6.38 15.04 -14.73
C ALA A 250 -6.75 16.48 -15.11
N ARG A 251 -5.89 17.45 -14.87
CA ARG A 251 -6.10 18.83 -15.29
C ARG A 251 -6.09 18.99 -16.83
N TRP A 252 -5.34 18.16 -17.55
CA TRP A 252 -5.18 18.24 -19.01
C TRP A 252 -6.11 17.28 -19.76
N LEU A 253 -6.24 16.04 -19.28
CA LEU A 253 -6.99 14.98 -19.94
C LEU A 253 -8.36 14.70 -19.29
N GLY A 254 -8.68 15.44 -18.24
CA GLY A 254 -9.83 15.13 -17.39
C GLY A 254 -9.61 13.89 -16.50
N PRO A 255 -10.52 13.62 -15.54
CA PRO A 255 -10.36 12.53 -14.57
C PRO A 255 -10.37 11.15 -15.24
N VAL A 256 -11.23 10.94 -16.23
CA VAL A 256 -11.30 9.66 -16.98
C VAL A 256 -10.01 9.44 -17.78
N GLY A 257 -9.52 10.49 -18.47
CA GLY A 257 -8.27 10.42 -19.24
C GLY A 257 -7.06 10.12 -18.35
N ALA A 258 -6.98 10.71 -17.15
CA ALA A 258 -5.92 10.44 -16.19
C ALA A 258 -5.97 8.99 -15.67
N ALA A 259 -7.16 8.48 -15.35
CA ALA A 259 -7.31 7.09 -14.91
C ALA A 259 -6.97 6.10 -16.03
N LEU A 260 -7.34 6.39 -17.29
CA LEU A 260 -6.94 5.57 -18.45
C LEU A 260 -5.41 5.60 -18.64
N PHE A 261 -4.79 6.78 -18.55
CA PHE A 261 -3.34 6.91 -18.62
C PHE A 261 -2.66 6.05 -17.55
N GLY A 262 -3.15 6.11 -16.31
CA GLY A 262 -2.62 5.32 -15.20
C GLY A 262 -2.75 3.82 -15.42
N GLY A 263 -3.92 3.34 -15.86
CA GLY A 263 -4.15 1.93 -16.14
C GLY A 263 -3.28 1.39 -17.29
N VAL A 264 -3.18 2.14 -18.40
CA VAL A 264 -2.29 1.80 -19.53
C VAL A 264 -0.83 1.84 -19.08
N GLY A 265 -0.43 2.87 -18.34
CA GLY A 265 0.92 3.03 -17.80
C GLY A 265 1.35 1.84 -16.94
N SER A 266 0.49 1.42 -16.00
CA SER A 266 0.75 0.22 -15.17
C SER A 266 0.93 -1.04 -16.01
N LEU A 267 0.12 -1.25 -17.06
CA LEU A 267 0.27 -2.39 -17.98
C LEU A 267 1.56 -2.31 -18.80
N MET A 268 1.97 -1.11 -19.24
CA MET A 268 3.26 -0.92 -19.92
C MET A 268 4.43 -1.23 -19.00
N VAL A 269 4.36 -0.86 -17.72
CA VAL A 269 5.35 -1.23 -16.71
C VAL A 269 5.45 -2.74 -16.60
N VAL A 270 4.33 -3.47 -16.50
CA VAL A 270 4.33 -4.94 -16.48
C VAL A 270 5.06 -5.51 -17.71
N GLY A 271 4.72 -5.06 -18.91
CA GLY A 271 5.34 -5.53 -20.15
C GLY A 271 6.84 -5.20 -20.23
N GLY A 272 7.24 -4.00 -19.79
CA GLY A 272 8.62 -3.56 -19.73
C GLY A 272 9.46 -4.35 -18.73
N TRP A 273 8.96 -4.50 -17.49
CA TRP A 273 9.66 -5.22 -16.42
C TRP A 273 9.77 -6.72 -16.68
N ALA A 274 8.76 -7.32 -17.34
CA ALA A 274 8.84 -8.72 -17.75
C ALA A 274 10.02 -9.00 -18.69
N LYS A 275 10.45 -7.99 -19.47
CA LYS A 275 11.63 -8.05 -20.36
C LYS A 275 12.92 -7.62 -19.66
N LEU A 276 12.87 -6.55 -18.87
CA LEU A 276 14.05 -5.97 -18.20
C LEU A 276 14.54 -6.81 -17.03
N PHE A 277 13.63 -7.48 -16.32
CA PHE A 277 13.94 -8.26 -15.12
C PHE A 277 13.53 -9.75 -15.30
N PRO A 278 14.20 -10.50 -16.19
CA PRO A 278 13.90 -11.94 -16.37
C PRO A 278 14.14 -12.74 -15.09
N ALA A 279 15.07 -12.31 -14.22
CA ALA A 279 15.33 -12.94 -12.93
C ALA A 279 14.10 -12.85 -11.99
N LEU A 280 13.37 -11.72 -12.00
CA LEU A 280 12.13 -11.58 -11.25
C LEU A 280 11.03 -12.47 -11.81
N ARG A 281 10.89 -12.55 -13.14
CA ARG A 281 9.90 -13.41 -13.78
C ARG A 281 10.13 -14.89 -13.50
N GLN A 282 11.39 -15.31 -13.39
CA GLN A 282 11.82 -16.68 -13.11
C GLN A 282 11.93 -16.98 -11.61
N ALA A 283 11.67 -16.00 -10.73
CA ALA A 283 11.65 -16.22 -9.30
C ALA A 283 10.53 -17.21 -8.94
N ASP A 284 10.91 -18.43 -8.58
CA ASP A 284 9.97 -19.56 -8.49
C ASP A 284 9.51 -19.83 -7.05
N GLN A 285 10.40 -19.76 -6.05
CA GLN A 285 10.08 -20.21 -4.69
C GLN A 285 9.97 -19.06 -3.70
N LEU A 286 8.85 -19.03 -2.95
CA LEU A 286 8.64 -18.16 -1.78
C LEU A 286 8.86 -18.91 -0.45
N VAL A 287 9.07 -20.21 -0.47
CA VAL A 287 9.34 -21.03 0.72
C VAL A 287 10.59 -21.85 0.43
N GLN A 288 11.62 -21.67 1.24
CA GLN A 288 12.74 -22.59 1.31
C GLN A 288 12.29 -23.79 2.16
N ASP A 289 12.34 -25.00 1.58
CA ASP A 289 12.08 -26.26 2.30
C ASP A 289 13.08 -26.46 3.43
#